data_7ae685b16ca382210dd04eb8349830a4
#
_entry.id   7ae685b16ca382210dd04eb8349830a4
#
_cell.length_a   1.000
_cell.length_b   1.000
_cell.length_c   1.000
_cell.angle_alpha   90.00
_cell.angle_beta   90.00
_cell.angle_gamma   90.00
#
_symmetry.space_group_name_H-M   'P 1'
#
loop_
_entity.id
_entity.type
_entity.pdbx_description
1 polymer ?
#
loop_
_entity_poly.entity_id
_entity_poly.type
_entity_poly.pdbx_seq_one_letter_code
_entity_poly.pdbx_strand_id
1 'polypeptide(L)'
;MPNISKDLEINLYIKRDDCTGLAFGGNKTRHLEFIMHKASVGEYDCVLTGAATQSNWCRQTVAAANKLNLETFLVLIRGVKGNQMQGNFLLYNILGANVDIVEGENVEDVSEHLDKKYEELLKQGRKPLL
;
A
#
# COMPACT_ATOMS: atom_id res chain seq x y z
N MET A 1 21.96 -15.38 -11.46
CA MET A 1 21.44 -16.70 -11.00
C MET A 1 22.23 -17.85 -11.66
N PRO A 2 23.44 -18.18 -11.18
CA PRO A 2 24.36 -19.04 -11.94
C PRO A 2 23.83 -20.45 -12.18
N ASN A 3 23.19 -21.10 -11.20
CA ASN A 3 22.74 -22.49 -11.38
C ASN A 3 21.61 -22.59 -12.42
N ILE A 4 20.56 -21.72 -12.29
CA ILE A 4 19.45 -21.73 -13.25
C ILE A 4 19.93 -21.27 -14.64
N SER A 5 20.85 -20.32 -14.71
CA SER A 5 21.43 -19.88 -15.98
C SER A 5 22.13 -21.04 -16.70
N LYS A 6 22.84 -21.88 -15.95
CA LYS A 6 23.52 -23.06 -16.49
C LYS A 6 22.52 -24.12 -16.97
N ASP A 7 21.48 -24.38 -16.16
CA ASP A 7 20.48 -25.41 -16.47
C ASP A 7 19.65 -25.06 -17.71
N LEU A 8 19.41 -23.74 -17.91
CA LEU A 8 18.62 -23.22 -19.04
C LEU A 8 19.47 -22.75 -20.24
N GLU A 9 20.81 -22.87 -20.15
CA GLU A 9 21.74 -22.38 -21.15
C GLU A 9 21.58 -20.93 -21.58
N ILE A 10 21.16 -20.05 -20.62
CA ILE A 10 20.94 -18.62 -20.83
C ILE A 10 21.61 -17.78 -19.75
N ASN A 11 21.81 -16.50 -20.00
CA ASN A 11 22.21 -15.54 -18.99
C ASN A 11 20.98 -14.97 -18.28
N LEU A 12 20.60 -15.54 -17.13
CA LEU A 12 19.45 -15.10 -16.35
C LEU A 12 19.87 -14.14 -15.23
N TYR A 13 19.25 -12.96 -15.23
CA TYR A 13 19.43 -11.94 -14.19
C TYR A 13 18.11 -11.70 -13.46
N ILE A 14 18.19 -11.38 -12.19
CA ILE A 14 17.04 -10.97 -11.37
C ILE A 14 17.29 -9.57 -10.84
N LYS A 15 16.32 -8.67 -11.06
CA LYS A 15 16.26 -7.41 -10.34
C LYS A 15 15.60 -7.65 -8.97
N ARG A 16 16.36 -7.38 -7.91
CA ARG A 16 15.97 -7.63 -6.53
C ARG A 16 15.12 -6.46 -5.97
N ASP A 17 13.82 -6.43 -6.29
CA ASP A 17 12.91 -5.42 -5.76
C ASP A 17 12.57 -5.64 -4.26
N ASP A 18 12.82 -6.82 -3.74
CA ASP A 18 12.81 -7.12 -2.31
C ASP A 18 13.91 -6.38 -1.53
N CYS A 19 14.96 -5.91 -2.21
CA CYS A 19 16.05 -5.11 -1.64
C CYS A 19 15.82 -3.60 -1.76
N THR A 20 14.66 -3.13 -2.20
CA THR A 20 14.32 -1.71 -2.15
C THR A 20 14.10 -1.28 -0.69
N GLY A 21 14.66 -0.14 -0.29
CA GLY A 21 14.68 0.28 1.12
C GLY A 21 13.34 0.74 1.72
N LEU A 22 12.24 0.73 0.95
CA LEU A 22 10.94 1.22 1.42
C LEU A 22 10.19 0.11 2.17
N ALA A 23 10.08 0.24 3.49
CA ALA A 23 9.29 -0.64 4.37
C ALA A 23 9.50 -2.14 4.05
N PHE A 24 10.71 -2.64 4.22
CA PHE A 24 11.15 -4.02 3.93
C PHE A 24 11.13 -4.42 2.44
N GLY A 25 11.06 -3.46 1.54
CA GLY A 25 11.16 -3.70 0.11
C GLY A 25 9.93 -4.33 -0.54
N GLY A 26 10.02 -4.51 -1.83
CA GLY A 26 8.99 -5.16 -2.65
C GLY A 26 8.69 -4.41 -3.95
N ASN A 27 8.05 -5.11 -4.88
CA ASN A 27 7.76 -4.60 -6.22
C ASN A 27 6.80 -3.38 -6.25
N LYS A 28 6.03 -3.14 -5.17
CA LYS A 28 5.07 -2.02 -5.12
C LYS A 28 5.75 -0.65 -5.12
N THR A 29 6.99 -0.58 -4.70
CA THR A 29 7.81 0.63 -4.82
C THR A 29 7.83 1.18 -6.25
N ARG A 30 7.81 0.32 -7.27
CA ARG A 30 7.82 0.73 -8.69
C ARG A 30 6.59 1.53 -9.09
N HIS A 31 5.43 1.15 -8.59
CA HIS A 31 4.19 1.89 -8.82
C HIS A 31 4.18 3.18 -8.00
N LEU A 32 4.64 3.09 -6.75
CA LEU A 32 4.64 4.21 -5.82
C LEU A 32 5.60 5.34 -6.24
N GLU A 33 6.69 5.06 -6.95
CA GLU A 33 7.56 6.09 -7.53
C GLU A 33 6.76 7.10 -8.37
N PHE A 34 5.80 6.63 -9.16
CA PHE A 34 4.95 7.48 -10.01
C PHE A 34 3.79 8.12 -9.25
N ILE A 35 3.10 7.33 -8.43
CA ILE A 35 1.93 7.81 -7.67
C ILE A 35 2.35 8.86 -6.64
N MET A 36 3.44 8.64 -5.92
CA MET A 36 3.94 9.58 -4.94
C MET A 36 4.55 10.84 -5.58
N HIS A 37 5.05 10.76 -6.81
CA HIS A 37 5.38 11.97 -7.55
C HIS A 37 4.14 12.85 -7.77
N LYS A 38 3.00 12.25 -8.19
CA LYS A 38 1.73 12.99 -8.29
C LYS A 38 1.34 13.61 -6.94
N ALA A 39 1.52 12.88 -5.85
CA ALA A 39 1.27 13.39 -4.51
C ALA A 39 2.18 14.56 -4.13
N SER A 40 3.45 14.52 -4.52
CA SER A 40 4.45 15.54 -4.16
C SER A 40 4.30 16.86 -4.91
N VAL A 41 3.72 16.84 -6.12
CA VAL A 41 3.51 18.05 -6.95
C VAL A 41 2.07 18.57 -6.88
N GLY A 42 1.16 17.77 -6.37
CA GLY A 42 -0.26 18.14 -6.19
C GLY A 42 -0.54 18.73 -4.79
N GLU A 43 -1.74 19.23 -4.63
CA GLU A 43 -2.20 19.80 -3.35
C GLU A 43 -2.90 18.76 -2.47
N TYR A 44 -2.33 17.56 -2.36
CA TYR A 44 -2.88 16.49 -1.52
C TYR A 44 -2.34 16.60 -0.09
N ASP A 45 -3.17 16.28 0.89
CA ASP A 45 -2.79 16.24 2.31
C ASP A 45 -2.88 14.83 2.91
N CYS A 46 -3.48 13.91 2.18
CA CYS A 46 -3.56 12.51 2.58
C CYS A 46 -3.63 11.57 1.37
N VAL A 47 -3.36 10.30 1.65
CA VAL A 47 -3.49 9.19 0.70
C VAL A 47 -4.56 8.25 1.20
N LEU A 48 -5.50 7.88 0.34
CA LEU A 48 -6.53 6.88 0.62
C LEU A 48 -6.28 5.66 -0.27
N THR A 49 -6.28 4.48 0.31
CA THR A 49 -6.20 3.23 -0.45
C THR A 49 -6.79 2.06 0.34
N GLY A 50 -6.92 0.91 -0.29
CA GLY A 50 -7.49 -0.25 0.37
C GLY A 50 -7.05 -1.58 -0.23
N ALA A 51 -7.19 -2.63 0.57
CA ALA A 51 -6.93 -4.03 0.21
C ALA A 51 -7.28 -4.96 1.38
N ALA A 52 -6.82 -6.21 1.33
CA ALA A 52 -6.86 -7.11 2.49
C ALA A 52 -5.80 -6.71 3.55
N THR A 53 -6.04 -7.07 4.81
CA THR A 53 -5.23 -6.73 6.00
C THR A 53 -3.74 -7.07 5.90
N GLN A 54 -3.31 -7.99 5.04
CA GLN A 54 -1.89 -8.35 4.88
C GLN A 54 -1.28 -7.84 3.56
N SER A 55 -1.85 -6.77 2.99
CA SER A 55 -1.41 -6.20 1.72
C SER A 55 -0.01 -5.59 1.78
N ASN A 56 0.88 -6.02 0.89
CA ASN A 56 2.17 -5.36 0.67
C ASN A 56 2.03 -3.99 0.01
N TRP A 57 0.94 -3.79 -0.74
CA TRP A 57 0.61 -2.49 -1.34
C TRP A 57 0.38 -1.45 -0.25
N CYS A 58 -0.56 -1.71 0.67
CA CYS A 58 -0.87 -0.78 1.76
C CYS A 58 0.36 -0.47 2.62
N ARG A 59 1.16 -1.49 2.98
CA ARG A 59 2.39 -1.28 3.76
C ARG A 59 3.34 -0.29 3.10
N GLN A 60 3.63 -0.47 1.82
CA GLN A 60 4.56 0.39 1.12
C GLN A 60 3.95 1.77 0.84
N THR A 61 2.63 1.85 0.63
CA THR A 61 1.91 3.13 0.47
C THR A 61 2.02 3.98 1.73
N VAL A 62 1.74 3.42 2.91
CA VAL A 62 1.90 4.14 4.18
C VAL A 62 3.32 4.66 4.37
N ALA A 63 4.32 3.81 4.12
CA ALA A 63 5.71 4.22 4.25
C ALA A 63 6.13 5.30 3.25
N ALA A 64 5.60 5.27 2.04
CA ALA A 64 5.86 6.27 1.01
C ALA A 64 5.17 7.61 1.34
N ALA A 65 3.92 7.57 1.78
CA ALA A 65 3.15 8.74 2.22
C ALA A 65 3.84 9.45 3.40
N ASN A 66 4.32 8.70 4.39
CA ASN A 66 5.06 9.25 5.52
C ASN A 66 6.32 10.01 5.11
N LYS A 67 7.01 9.60 4.04
CA LYS A 67 8.16 10.35 3.49
C LYS A 67 7.78 11.71 2.93
N LEU A 68 6.54 11.90 2.56
CA LEU A 68 5.99 13.16 2.04
C LEU A 68 5.19 13.93 3.10
N ASN A 69 5.18 13.46 4.35
CA ASN A 69 4.37 14.01 5.46
C ASN A 69 2.86 14.00 5.15
N LEU A 70 2.39 13.01 4.40
CA LEU A 70 0.97 12.81 4.11
C LEU A 70 0.38 11.78 5.08
N GLU A 71 -0.79 12.07 5.61
CA GLU A 71 -1.57 11.06 6.34
C GLU A 71 -2.02 9.94 5.40
N THR A 72 -2.21 8.75 5.96
CA THR A 72 -2.72 7.62 5.18
C THR A 72 -3.98 7.07 5.82
N PHE A 73 -5.01 6.89 5.02
CA PHE A 73 -6.24 6.21 5.35
C PHE A 73 -6.31 4.89 4.59
N LEU A 74 -6.52 3.81 5.32
CA LEU A 74 -6.61 2.46 4.79
C LEU A 74 -8.00 1.90 5.02
N VAL A 75 -8.67 1.49 3.95
CA VAL A 75 -9.90 0.70 4.01
C VAL A 75 -9.54 -0.75 3.76
N LEU A 76 -9.67 -1.60 4.77
CA LEU A 76 -9.18 -2.97 4.73
C LEU A 76 -10.30 -3.98 4.94
N ILE A 77 -10.30 -5.04 4.12
CA ILE A 77 -11.07 -6.26 4.40
C ILE A 77 -10.21 -7.28 5.13
N ARG A 78 -10.84 -8.17 5.89
CA ARG A 78 -10.14 -9.13 6.76
C ARG A 78 -9.18 -10.07 6.03
N GLY A 79 -9.55 -10.53 4.83
CA GLY A 79 -8.78 -11.53 4.09
C GLY A 79 -8.65 -12.87 4.85
N VAL A 80 -7.90 -13.80 4.29
CA VAL A 80 -7.75 -15.17 4.82
C VAL A 80 -7.11 -15.21 6.22
N LYS A 81 -6.25 -14.26 6.56
CA LYS A 81 -5.54 -14.20 7.85
C LYS A 81 -6.28 -13.38 8.93
N GLY A 82 -7.47 -12.89 8.63
CA GLY A 82 -8.26 -12.10 9.58
C GLY A 82 -7.59 -10.79 9.97
N ASN A 83 -7.92 -10.28 11.15
CA ASN A 83 -7.43 -9.00 11.73
C ASN A 83 -6.49 -9.21 12.92
N GLN A 84 -5.75 -10.29 12.95
CA GLN A 84 -4.71 -10.46 13.96
C GLN A 84 -3.65 -9.37 13.77
N MET A 85 -3.27 -8.71 14.88
CA MET A 85 -2.27 -7.64 14.90
C MET A 85 -0.87 -8.21 14.69
N GLN A 86 -0.57 -8.61 13.45
CA GLN A 86 0.72 -9.18 13.04
C GLN A 86 1.05 -8.82 11.58
N GLY A 87 2.28 -9.06 11.17
CA GLY A 87 2.75 -8.86 9.79
C GLY A 87 2.50 -7.43 9.30
N ASN A 88 1.94 -7.31 8.10
CA ASN A 88 1.68 -5.99 7.50
C ASN A 88 0.64 -5.20 8.29
N PHE A 89 -0.36 -5.84 8.88
CA PHE A 89 -1.36 -5.14 9.69
C PHE A 89 -0.74 -4.46 10.92
N LEU A 90 0.20 -5.12 11.60
CA LEU A 90 0.97 -4.50 12.68
C LEU A 90 1.81 -3.31 12.16
N LEU A 91 2.44 -3.47 11.00
CA LEU A 91 3.29 -2.43 10.42
C LEU A 91 2.50 -1.16 10.03
N TYR A 92 1.27 -1.28 9.54
CA TYR A 92 0.43 -0.10 9.26
C TYR A 92 0.19 0.73 10.52
N ASN A 93 -0.11 0.05 11.62
CA ASN A 93 -0.34 0.73 12.90
C ASN A 93 0.92 1.38 13.45
N ILE A 94 2.07 0.69 13.39
CA ILE A 94 3.37 1.26 13.80
C ILE A 94 3.73 2.48 12.94
N LEU A 95 3.41 2.46 11.66
CA LEU A 95 3.66 3.56 10.73
C LEU A 95 2.63 4.69 10.84
N GLY A 96 1.62 4.56 11.70
CA GLY A 96 0.65 5.62 11.99
C GLY A 96 -0.48 5.76 10.97
N ALA A 97 -0.82 4.71 10.22
CA ALA A 97 -1.96 4.75 9.32
C ALA A 97 -3.30 4.76 10.07
N ASN A 98 -4.27 5.52 9.58
CA ASN A 98 -5.67 5.43 9.99
C ASN A 98 -6.30 4.22 9.28
N VAL A 99 -6.83 3.27 10.04
CA VAL A 99 -7.30 1.98 9.50
C VAL A 99 -8.77 1.77 9.80
N ASP A 100 -9.57 1.64 8.75
CA ASP A 100 -10.95 1.17 8.80
C ASP A 100 -11.01 -0.28 8.32
N ILE A 101 -11.52 -1.19 9.14
CA ILE A 101 -11.77 -2.58 8.76
C ILE A 101 -13.25 -2.70 8.40
N VAL A 102 -13.50 -3.10 7.16
CA VAL A 102 -14.85 -3.24 6.61
C VAL A 102 -15.19 -4.72 6.33
N GLU A 103 -16.47 -5.01 6.28
CA GLU A 103 -16.94 -6.32 5.85
C GLU A 103 -16.75 -6.45 4.33
N GLY A 104 -16.32 -7.63 3.90
CA GLY A 104 -16.11 -7.98 2.51
C GLY A 104 -15.30 -9.26 2.37
N GLU A 105 -15.51 -9.96 1.28
CA GLU A 105 -14.82 -11.21 0.95
C GLU A 105 -13.78 -11.00 -0.16
N ASN A 106 -14.04 -10.04 -1.06
CA ASN A 106 -13.25 -9.77 -2.24
C ASN A 106 -12.69 -8.35 -2.23
N VAL A 107 -11.64 -8.12 -3.00
CA VAL A 107 -11.03 -6.79 -3.16
C VAL A 107 -11.99 -5.80 -3.83
N GLU A 108 -12.92 -6.28 -4.64
CA GLU A 108 -13.97 -5.46 -5.25
C GLU A 108 -14.90 -4.82 -4.21
N ASP A 109 -15.16 -5.50 -3.09
CA ASP A 109 -15.97 -4.98 -2.00
C ASP A 109 -15.32 -3.74 -1.34
N VAL A 110 -14.00 -3.62 -1.45
CA VAL A 110 -13.25 -2.46 -0.95
C VAL A 110 -13.60 -1.19 -1.71
N SER A 111 -13.91 -1.28 -3.00
CA SER A 111 -14.12 -0.11 -3.87
C SER A 111 -15.25 0.77 -3.36
N GLU A 112 -16.41 0.19 -3.02
CA GLU A 112 -17.56 0.94 -2.51
C GLU A 112 -17.24 1.64 -1.18
N HIS A 113 -16.47 0.99 -0.32
CA HIS A 113 -16.04 1.57 0.95
C HIS A 113 -14.98 2.66 0.76
N LEU A 114 -14.11 2.53 -0.25
CA LEU A 114 -13.16 3.58 -0.62
C LEU A 114 -13.88 4.83 -1.11
N ASP A 115 -14.89 4.69 -1.98
CA ASP A 115 -15.67 5.82 -2.49
C ASP A 115 -16.38 6.56 -1.34
N LYS A 116 -17.00 5.82 -0.41
CA LYS A 116 -17.61 6.39 0.79
C LYS A 116 -16.60 7.14 1.66
N LYS A 117 -15.44 6.56 1.88
CA LYS A 117 -14.37 7.18 2.67
C LYS A 117 -13.78 8.41 1.98
N TYR A 118 -13.65 8.37 0.66
CA TYR A 118 -13.21 9.50 -0.13
C TYR A 118 -14.15 10.70 0.02
N GLU A 119 -15.46 10.48 -0.12
CA GLU A 119 -16.48 11.52 0.07
C GLU A 119 -16.53 12.06 1.52
N GLU A 120 -16.30 11.17 2.51
CA GLU A 120 -16.18 11.58 3.90
C GLU A 120 -15.01 12.54 4.11
N LEU A 121 -13.83 12.19 3.58
CA LEU A 121 -12.62 13.02 3.69
C LEU A 121 -12.81 14.38 2.99
N LEU A 122 -13.44 14.42 1.81
CA LEU A 122 -13.76 15.66 1.12
C LEU A 122 -14.67 16.56 1.96
N LYS A 123 -15.70 16.00 2.61
CA LYS A 123 -16.60 16.76 3.50
C LYS A 123 -15.89 17.32 4.73
N GLN A 124 -14.80 16.70 5.15
CA GLN A 124 -13.92 17.19 6.22
C GLN A 124 -12.92 18.25 5.73
N GLY A 125 -12.96 18.63 4.46
CA GLY A 125 -12.06 19.60 3.85
C GLY A 125 -10.68 19.02 3.51
N ARG A 126 -10.53 17.68 3.52
CA ARG A 126 -9.28 17.00 3.15
C ARG A 126 -9.16 16.91 1.64
N LYS A 127 -7.94 16.67 1.18
CA LYS A 127 -7.60 16.52 -0.23
C LYS A 127 -6.94 15.13 -0.47
N PRO A 128 -7.74 14.05 -0.48
CA PRO A 128 -7.19 12.70 -0.62
C PRO A 128 -6.70 12.41 -2.03
N LEU A 129 -5.52 11.79 -2.14
CA LEU A 129 -5.08 11.07 -3.32
C LEU A 129 -5.59 9.62 -3.20
N LEU A 130 -6.40 9.18 -4.16
CA LEU A 130 -6.91 7.81 -4.27
C LEU A 130 -6.14 7.02 -5.34
#